data_f877bb6f4490ba518762684378c62ee8
#
_entry.id   f877bb6f4490ba518762684378c62ee8
#
_cell.length_a   1.000
_cell.length_b   1.000
_cell.length_c   1.000
_cell.angle_alpha   90.00
_cell.angle_beta   90.00
_cell.angle_gamma   90.00
#
_symmetry.space_group_name_H-M   'P 1'
#
loop_
_entity.id
_entity.type
_entity.pdbx_description
1 polymer ?
#
loop_
_entity_poly.entity_id
_entity_poly.type
_entity_poly.pdbx_seq_one_letter_code
_entity_poly.pdbx_strand_id
1 'polypeptide(L)'
;MTDPKMKTNMKRYFLISVMALGVALSAAAQGSGTDYPARVELVKAQSAWFNSANAAGMTIDPLAVYHDLSFGYGLGRGNFRLQPEGNTNTLDIFTSGATSLGRGQVWGAFNYRNISAKDTRFNTMTLNLEDDLPFVVSDANVSPWKKQRYDMSMKASTPLVGDLVAFGISANYFTESGAKQVDPRCTDYEYGITAEPSVAFHFGGHTIGLSGIYRNGGVREVPVNSNSQQDQVAYILRGLGNYTDAVVGSLSGIGTFYYKRNLYGGSLQYGFGGRDLKLLAEGGYSYQMVDAFQTPTKPQRMGSTIQQKIFGKAQILAESETVLSKVTVEGFHRTTEGVEFLQELGVEWQTIGKYIRSNYDLWHLALGYDFFRKGEAGYNWMAGASAAYDEHNDKYILPASEMNYKNLTGELYAKKNWLIGEVSVLAQIRGAFRKNLEANYQHGGADPNSVVVKEFYQKDFEYNTADCWKAGAGINVGFPLGGRTAMFCALEGDYLKPLNLDSKRLLGTLTIGFTF
;
A
#
# COMPACT_ATOMS: atom_id res chain seq x y z
N MET A 1 14.91 10.19 32.51
CA MET A 1 13.73 10.83 33.12
C MET A 1 13.45 12.12 32.39
N THR A 2 12.49 12.14 31.47
CA THR A 2 12.10 13.33 30.71
C THR A 2 10.97 14.03 31.44
N ASP A 3 11.16 15.31 31.75
CA ASP A 3 10.23 16.17 32.48
C ASP A 3 8.82 16.14 31.86
N PRO A 4 7.76 15.82 32.63
CA PRO A 4 6.37 15.80 32.16
C PRO A 4 5.89 17.15 31.59
N LYS A 5 6.44 18.27 32.06
CA LYS A 5 6.12 19.61 31.58
C LYS A 5 6.63 19.87 30.15
N MET A 6 7.73 19.24 29.76
CA MET A 6 8.29 19.36 28.39
C MET A 6 7.40 18.63 27.36
N LYS A 7 6.81 17.47 27.72
CA LYS A 7 5.85 16.75 26.86
C LYS A 7 4.53 17.53 26.66
N THR A 8 4.05 18.22 27.67
CA THR A 8 2.80 19.00 27.59
C THR A 8 2.98 20.26 26.76
N ASN A 9 4.14 20.93 26.86
CA ASN A 9 4.44 22.11 26.06
C ASN A 9 4.68 21.75 24.59
N MET A 10 5.35 20.65 24.29
CA MET A 10 5.58 20.19 22.90
C MET A 10 4.26 19.86 22.19
N LYS A 11 3.28 19.25 22.89
CA LYS A 11 1.93 19.02 22.36
C LYS A 11 1.17 20.33 22.08
N ARG A 12 1.30 21.34 22.93
CA ARG A 12 0.67 22.65 22.73
C ARG A 12 1.26 23.40 21.55
N TYR A 13 2.58 23.43 21.42
CA TYR A 13 3.25 24.09 20.29
C TYR A 13 2.97 23.39 18.96
N PHE A 14 2.87 22.05 18.95
CA PHE A 14 2.48 21.29 17.77
C PHE A 14 1.04 21.62 17.34
N LEU A 15 0.09 21.67 18.28
CA LEU A 15 -1.31 22.01 17.98
C LEU A 15 -1.45 23.46 17.45
N ILE A 16 -0.71 24.41 18.04
CA ILE A 16 -0.71 25.81 17.61
C ILE A 16 -0.07 25.96 16.22
N SER A 17 1.00 25.21 15.93
CA SER A 17 1.66 25.23 14.62
C SER A 17 0.77 24.64 13.52
N VAL A 18 0.03 23.57 13.81
CA VAL A 18 -0.95 22.95 12.87
C VAL A 18 -2.13 23.89 12.62
N MET A 19 -2.66 24.56 13.66
CA MET A 19 -3.71 25.56 13.50
C MET A 19 -3.23 26.80 12.72
N ALA A 20 -2.00 27.28 12.97
CA ALA A 20 -1.44 28.41 12.25
C ALA A 20 -1.19 28.09 10.76
N LEU A 21 -0.78 26.86 10.43
CA LEU A 21 -0.62 26.40 9.05
C LEU A 21 -1.97 26.34 8.32
N GLY A 22 -3.02 25.84 8.98
CA GLY A 22 -4.39 25.81 8.44
C GLY A 22 -4.95 27.18 8.13
N VAL A 23 -4.70 28.18 8.99
CA VAL A 23 -5.17 29.56 8.80
C VAL A 23 -4.36 30.29 7.70
N ALA A 24 -3.06 30.03 7.57
CA ALA A 24 -2.24 30.65 6.53
C ALA A 24 -2.56 30.13 5.11
N LEU A 25 -2.98 28.88 4.98
CA LEU A 25 -3.35 28.27 3.69
C LEU A 25 -4.74 28.67 3.21
N SER A 26 -5.66 29.04 4.10
CA SER A 26 -7.03 29.46 3.73
C SER A 26 -7.10 30.83 3.01
N ALA A 27 -6.07 31.64 3.07
CA ALA A 27 -6.04 32.98 2.44
C ALA A 27 -5.83 32.94 0.91
N ALA A 28 -5.47 31.81 0.32
CA ALA A 28 -5.12 31.71 -1.10
C ALA A 28 -6.25 31.16 -2.01
N ALA A 29 -7.39 30.73 -1.48
CA ALA A 29 -8.45 30.07 -2.24
C ALA A 29 -9.61 31.02 -2.57
N GLN A 30 -9.53 31.71 -3.70
CA GLN A 30 -10.66 32.44 -4.28
C GLN A 30 -11.41 31.55 -5.30
N GLY A 31 -12.46 30.86 -4.87
CA GLY A 31 -13.36 30.08 -5.70
C GLY A 31 -14.76 30.00 -5.09
N SER A 32 -15.80 29.97 -5.91
CA SER A 32 -17.17 29.87 -5.45
C SER A 32 -17.50 28.43 -5.01
N GLY A 33 -17.86 28.25 -3.75
CA GLY A 33 -18.37 27.01 -3.16
C GLY A 33 -17.39 26.32 -2.21
N THR A 34 -17.96 25.64 -1.20
CA THR A 34 -17.22 24.93 -0.15
C THR A 34 -16.65 23.61 -0.67
N ASP A 35 -15.39 23.30 -0.35
CA ASP A 35 -14.73 22.05 -0.73
C ASP A 35 -15.06 20.93 0.27
N TYR A 36 -16.24 20.34 0.18
CA TYR A 36 -16.60 19.17 0.96
C TYR A 36 -15.80 17.92 0.51
N PRO A 37 -15.64 16.88 1.35
CA PRO A 37 -14.94 15.65 0.98
C PRO A 37 -15.43 14.99 -0.32
N ALA A 38 -16.74 15.02 -0.59
CA ALA A 38 -17.32 14.54 -1.84
C ALA A 38 -16.83 15.32 -3.08
N ARG A 39 -16.56 16.62 -2.95
CA ARG A 39 -15.99 17.43 -4.03
C ARG A 39 -14.53 17.06 -4.30
N VAL A 40 -13.72 16.89 -3.25
CA VAL A 40 -12.32 16.46 -3.39
C VAL A 40 -12.23 15.08 -4.05
N GLU A 41 -13.11 14.16 -3.69
CA GLU A 41 -13.21 12.84 -4.34
C GLU A 41 -13.56 12.95 -5.83
N LEU A 42 -14.55 13.77 -6.18
CA LEU A 42 -14.94 13.99 -7.59
C LEU A 42 -13.80 14.62 -8.40
N VAL A 43 -13.10 15.61 -7.86
CA VAL A 43 -11.94 16.26 -8.50
C VAL A 43 -10.86 15.24 -8.83
N LYS A 44 -10.53 14.35 -7.89
CA LYS A 44 -9.56 13.26 -8.13
C LYS A 44 -10.04 12.25 -9.18
N ALA A 45 -11.35 11.99 -9.25
CA ALA A 45 -11.94 11.06 -10.21
C ALA A 45 -11.98 11.60 -11.64
N GLN A 46 -12.06 12.93 -11.83
CA GLN A 46 -12.14 13.61 -13.12
C GLN A 46 -10.80 13.68 -13.88
N SER A 47 -9.66 13.53 -13.20
CA SER A 47 -8.36 13.54 -13.84
C SER A 47 -7.86 12.11 -14.11
N ALA A 48 -7.74 11.76 -15.39
CA ALA A 48 -7.19 10.48 -15.81
C ALA A 48 -5.68 10.39 -15.52
N TRP A 49 -4.94 11.47 -15.78
CA TRP A 49 -3.48 11.50 -15.64
C TRP A 49 -3.01 11.56 -14.18
N PHE A 50 -3.84 12.01 -13.25
CA PHE A 50 -3.49 12.00 -11.82
C PHE A 50 -3.15 10.60 -11.30
N ASN A 51 -3.83 9.57 -11.81
CA ASN A 51 -3.64 8.17 -11.42
C ASN A 51 -2.63 7.40 -12.29
N SER A 52 -1.91 8.10 -13.19
CA SER A 52 -0.82 7.54 -13.99
C SER A 52 0.53 7.68 -13.29
N ALA A 53 1.51 6.85 -13.65
CA ALA A 53 2.91 7.02 -13.27
C ALA A 53 3.51 8.30 -13.87
N ASN A 54 2.96 8.77 -15.01
CA ASN A 54 3.45 9.92 -15.75
C ASN A 54 2.92 11.26 -15.21
N ALA A 55 3.72 11.93 -14.38
CA ALA A 55 3.35 13.23 -13.83
C ALA A 55 3.30 14.36 -14.89
N ALA A 56 4.02 14.25 -16.01
CA ALA A 56 3.99 15.26 -17.07
C ALA A 56 2.58 15.44 -17.66
N GLY A 57 1.77 14.37 -17.67
CA GLY A 57 0.39 14.41 -18.14
C GLY A 57 -0.55 15.28 -17.29
N MET A 58 -0.18 15.59 -16.05
CA MET A 58 -0.97 16.48 -15.20
C MET A 58 -1.06 17.92 -15.74
N THR A 59 -0.15 18.35 -16.56
CA THR A 59 -0.23 19.66 -17.23
C THR A 59 -1.30 19.67 -18.32
N ILE A 60 -1.56 18.51 -18.94
CA ILE A 60 -2.54 18.34 -20.03
C ILE A 60 -3.95 18.11 -19.47
N ASP A 61 -4.05 17.36 -18.38
CA ASP A 61 -5.29 17.07 -17.65
C ASP A 61 -5.14 17.52 -16.18
N PRO A 62 -5.20 18.84 -15.93
CA PRO A 62 -4.86 19.41 -14.65
C PRO A 62 -5.85 19.02 -13.56
N LEU A 63 -5.31 18.69 -12.40
CA LEU A 63 -6.10 18.48 -11.20
C LEU A 63 -6.56 19.84 -10.66
N ALA A 64 -7.86 19.97 -10.34
CA ALA A 64 -8.33 21.18 -9.69
C ALA A 64 -7.67 21.38 -8.33
N VAL A 65 -7.47 22.63 -7.95
CA VAL A 65 -6.85 22.99 -6.67
C VAL A 65 -7.73 22.49 -5.52
N TYR A 66 -7.11 21.75 -4.62
CA TYR A 66 -7.70 21.28 -3.37
C TYR A 66 -6.61 21.05 -2.34
N HIS A 67 -6.98 21.10 -1.07
CA HIS A 67 -6.15 20.66 0.03
C HIS A 67 -7.00 19.91 1.04
N ASP A 68 -6.41 18.92 1.69
CA ASP A 68 -7.02 18.17 2.78
C ASP A 68 -6.04 17.95 3.93
N LEU A 69 -6.56 17.90 5.14
CA LEU A 69 -5.84 17.54 6.36
C LEU A 69 -6.78 16.73 7.24
N SER A 70 -6.36 15.56 7.68
CA SER A 70 -7.19 14.71 8.54
C SER A 70 -6.40 14.02 9.65
N PHE A 71 -7.12 13.73 10.73
CA PHE A 71 -6.67 13.00 11.89
C PHE A 71 -7.61 11.82 12.09
N GLY A 72 -7.08 10.61 11.97
CA GLY A 72 -7.82 9.37 12.06
C GLY A 72 -7.44 8.55 13.28
N TYR A 73 -8.43 7.85 13.86
CA TYR A 73 -8.19 6.80 14.84
C TYR A 73 -8.87 5.53 14.39
N GLY A 74 -8.05 4.52 14.07
CA GLY A 74 -8.49 3.23 13.57
C GLY A 74 -8.43 2.14 14.62
N LEU A 75 -9.40 1.25 14.59
CA LEU A 75 -9.52 0.05 15.41
C LEU A 75 -9.66 -1.17 14.50
N GLY A 76 -8.79 -2.17 14.64
CA GLY A 76 -8.97 -3.49 14.07
C GLY A 76 -9.17 -4.51 15.18
N ARG A 77 -10.13 -5.42 15.03
CA ARG A 77 -10.44 -6.46 16.00
C ARG A 77 -10.80 -7.76 15.30
N GLY A 78 -10.35 -8.88 15.86
CA GLY A 78 -10.75 -10.22 15.46
C GLY A 78 -9.59 -11.18 15.21
N ASN A 79 -9.92 -12.45 15.06
CA ASN A 79 -8.97 -13.48 14.65
C ASN A 79 -8.79 -13.35 13.14
N PHE A 80 -7.68 -12.78 12.72
CA PHE A 80 -7.37 -12.61 11.31
C PHE A 80 -6.25 -13.57 10.90
N ARG A 81 -5.63 -13.35 9.74
CA ARG A 81 -4.42 -14.08 9.32
C ARG A 81 -3.32 -13.94 10.38
N LEU A 82 -2.38 -14.87 10.39
CA LEU A 82 -1.37 -14.96 11.45
C LEU A 82 -0.36 -13.82 11.42
N GLN A 83 0.15 -13.47 10.25
CA GLN A 83 1.17 -12.43 10.11
C GLN A 83 0.58 -11.02 10.20
N PRO A 84 -0.52 -10.67 9.50
CA PRO A 84 -1.21 -9.41 9.74
C PRO A 84 -1.83 -9.39 11.14
N GLU A 85 -1.79 -8.26 11.75
CA GLU A 85 -2.26 -8.08 13.13
C GLU A 85 -3.78 -8.29 13.26
N GLY A 86 -4.20 -9.16 14.17
CA GLY A 86 -5.62 -9.39 14.49
C GLY A 86 -6.25 -8.20 15.23
N ASN A 87 -5.53 -7.63 16.20
CA ASN A 87 -5.98 -6.50 17.01
C ASN A 87 -5.04 -5.31 16.82
N THR A 88 -5.56 -4.20 16.29
CA THR A 88 -4.79 -2.99 16.02
C THR A 88 -5.46 -1.74 16.58
N ASN A 89 -4.64 -0.79 17.00
CA ASN A 89 -5.01 0.60 17.22
C ASN A 89 -4.08 1.46 16.36
N THR A 90 -4.62 2.30 15.51
CA THR A 90 -3.86 3.14 14.60
C THR A 90 -4.22 4.60 14.80
N LEU A 91 -3.23 5.45 15.03
CA LEU A 91 -3.35 6.89 14.87
C LEU A 91 -2.83 7.24 13.48
N ASP A 92 -3.61 7.97 12.72
CA ASP A 92 -3.31 8.38 11.35
C ASP A 92 -3.36 9.91 11.24
N ILE A 93 -2.37 10.52 10.61
CA ILE A 93 -2.37 11.94 10.24
C ILE A 93 -2.08 12.01 8.76
N PHE A 94 -3.02 12.49 8.00
CA PHE A 94 -2.92 12.58 6.55
C PHE A 94 -3.15 14.00 6.07
N THR A 95 -2.37 14.43 5.09
CA THR A 95 -2.62 15.66 4.33
C THR A 95 -2.26 15.44 2.87
N SER A 96 -3.06 16.01 1.97
CA SER A 96 -2.72 16.07 0.56
C SER A 96 -3.20 17.39 -0.06
N GLY A 97 -2.62 17.75 -1.21
CA GLY A 97 -3.07 18.93 -1.92
C GLY A 97 -2.50 19.02 -3.32
N ALA A 98 -3.25 19.69 -4.18
CA ALA A 98 -2.86 20.00 -5.54
C ALA A 98 -2.94 21.53 -5.76
N THR A 99 -1.96 22.07 -6.46
CA THR A 99 -1.93 23.49 -6.83
C THR A 99 -1.27 23.70 -8.19
N SER A 100 -1.59 24.82 -8.83
CA SER A 100 -0.92 25.23 -10.05
C SER A 100 0.29 26.11 -9.71
N LEU A 101 1.42 25.81 -10.34
CA LEU A 101 2.62 26.66 -10.27
C LEU A 101 2.83 27.28 -11.67
N GLY A 102 2.27 28.48 -11.86
CA GLY A 102 2.11 29.05 -13.20
C GLY A 102 1.19 28.20 -14.07
N ARG A 103 1.71 27.67 -15.17
CA ARG A 103 1.01 26.69 -16.04
C ARG A 103 1.39 25.24 -15.74
N GLY A 104 2.30 24.99 -14.80
CA GLY A 104 2.64 23.65 -14.32
C GLY A 104 1.74 23.24 -13.18
N GLN A 105 1.83 21.98 -12.79
CA GLN A 105 1.03 21.38 -11.71
C GLN A 105 1.95 20.78 -10.65
N VAL A 106 1.56 20.91 -9.40
CA VAL A 106 2.21 20.27 -8.25
C VAL A 106 1.15 19.63 -7.37
N TRP A 107 1.41 18.40 -6.98
CA TRP A 107 0.64 17.67 -5.99
C TRP A 107 1.57 17.10 -4.94
N GLY A 108 1.12 17.05 -3.69
CA GLY A 108 1.84 16.43 -2.61
C GLY A 108 0.93 15.73 -1.62
N ALA A 109 1.44 14.72 -0.94
CA ALA A 109 0.78 14.05 0.17
C ALA A 109 1.79 13.65 1.24
N PHE A 110 1.33 13.67 2.48
CA PHE A 110 2.06 13.17 3.63
C PHE A 110 1.11 12.34 4.49
N ASN A 111 1.59 11.17 4.93
CA ASN A 111 0.88 10.32 5.88
C ASN A 111 1.80 9.89 7.01
N TYR A 112 1.37 10.05 8.24
CA TYR A 112 1.98 9.51 9.44
C TYR A 112 1.04 8.51 10.10
N ARG A 113 1.54 7.30 10.37
CA ARG A 113 0.80 6.26 11.08
C ARG A 113 1.57 5.77 12.29
N ASN A 114 0.88 5.69 13.43
CA ASN A 114 1.37 5.05 14.64
C ASN A 114 0.46 3.87 14.95
N ILE A 115 1.00 2.66 14.87
CA ILE A 115 0.26 1.40 14.95
C ILE A 115 0.70 0.65 16.20
N SER A 116 -0.27 0.32 17.05
CA SER A 116 -0.10 -0.63 18.15
C SER A 116 -0.86 -1.89 17.79
N ALA A 117 -0.13 -2.95 17.49
CA ALA A 117 -0.66 -4.24 17.09
C ALA A 117 -0.54 -5.26 18.21
N LYS A 118 -1.43 -6.25 18.26
CA LYS A 118 -1.41 -7.39 19.18
C LYS A 118 -1.64 -8.67 18.39
N ASP A 119 -1.27 -9.78 19.00
CA ASP A 119 -1.58 -11.13 18.52
C ASP A 119 -0.96 -11.45 17.15
N THR A 120 0.23 -10.90 16.87
CA THR A 120 1.00 -11.16 15.65
C THR A 120 1.87 -12.39 15.84
N ARG A 121 1.89 -13.29 14.87
CA ARG A 121 2.77 -14.48 14.81
C ARG A 121 3.44 -14.56 13.45
N PHE A 122 4.58 -15.25 13.38
CA PHE A 122 5.35 -15.45 12.15
C PHE A 122 5.73 -14.15 11.43
N ASN A 123 5.86 -13.07 12.20
CA ASN A 123 6.26 -11.76 11.69
C ASN A 123 7.31 -11.13 12.60
N THR A 124 8.54 -11.12 12.14
CA THR A 124 9.68 -10.45 12.77
C THR A 124 10.14 -9.23 11.98
N MET A 125 9.46 -8.89 10.88
CA MET A 125 9.85 -7.87 9.92
C MET A 125 8.74 -6.87 9.65
N THR A 126 9.12 -5.65 9.28
CA THR A 126 8.19 -4.63 8.77
C THR A 126 8.00 -4.67 7.27
N LEU A 127 8.67 -5.57 6.55
CA LEU A 127 8.47 -5.77 5.12
C LEU A 127 7.01 -5.99 4.75
N ASN A 128 6.63 -5.50 3.60
CA ASN A 128 5.35 -5.81 3.01
C ASN A 128 5.28 -7.31 2.67
N LEU A 129 4.46 -8.03 3.40
CA LEU A 129 4.31 -9.49 3.28
C LEU A 129 3.63 -9.92 1.96
N GLU A 130 2.98 -8.98 1.27
CA GLU A 130 2.35 -9.20 -0.05
C GLU A 130 3.34 -9.18 -1.21
N ASP A 131 4.62 -8.84 -0.94
CA ASP A 131 5.65 -8.80 -1.98
C ASP A 131 6.16 -10.19 -2.43
N ASP A 132 5.59 -11.30 -1.93
CA ASP A 132 5.97 -12.69 -2.24
C ASP A 132 7.47 -12.95 -2.11
N LEU A 133 8.06 -12.52 -0.99
CA LEU A 133 9.47 -12.72 -0.72
C LEU A 133 9.70 -14.09 -0.05
N PRO A 134 10.45 -15.02 -0.67
CA PRO A 134 10.71 -16.33 -0.08
C PRO A 134 11.65 -16.27 1.13
N PHE A 135 12.57 -15.31 1.16
CA PHE A 135 13.61 -15.22 2.18
C PHE A 135 13.25 -14.18 3.25
N VAL A 136 12.55 -14.63 4.28
CA VAL A 136 12.16 -13.82 5.43
C VAL A 136 12.48 -14.54 6.73
N VAL A 137 12.75 -13.78 7.80
CA VAL A 137 12.93 -14.35 9.13
C VAL A 137 11.61 -14.28 9.88
N SER A 138 11.31 -15.34 10.62
CA SER A 138 10.02 -15.50 11.29
C SER A 138 10.20 -16.23 12.61
N ASP A 139 9.27 -16.07 13.54
CA ASP A 139 9.15 -16.88 14.76
C ASP A 139 7.69 -17.15 15.11
N ALA A 140 7.44 -18.20 15.90
CA ALA A 140 6.10 -18.64 16.24
C ALA A 140 5.50 -17.93 17.46
N ASN A 141 6.25 -17.08 18.15
CA ASN A 141 5.79 -16.48 19.40
C ASN A 141 4.78 -15.36 19.12
N VAL A 142 3.64 -15.42 19.80
CA VAL A 142 2.66 -14.35 19.75
C VAL A 142 3.21 -13.11 20.43
N SER A 143 3.21 -11.98 19.73
CA SER A 143 3.80 -10.76 20.25
C SER A 143 3.03 -9.51 19.83
N PRO A 144 2.91 -8.53 20.73
CA PRO A 144 2.54 -7.19 20.32
C PRO A 144 3.69 -6.49 19.60
N TRP A 145 3.30 -5.62 18.65
CA TRP A 145 4.20 -4.73 17.93
C TRP A 145 3.81 -3.28 18.12
N LYS A 146 4.81 -2.40 18.09
CA LYS A 146 4.64 -0.96 17.94
C LYS A 146 5.37 -0.51 16.69
N LYS A 147 4.63 0.12 15.77
CA LYS A 147 5.17 0.55 14.48
C LYS A 147 4.89 2.04 14.27
N GLN A 148 5.81 2.72 13.60
CA GLN A 148 5.65 4.10 13.14
C GLN A 148 6.05 4.16 11.68
N ARG A 149 5.17 4.71 10.84
CA ARG A 149 5.41 4.84 9.41
C ARG A 149 5.14 6.26 8.94
N TYR A 150 6.03 6.74 8.10
CA TYR A 150 5.95 8.02 7.41
C TYR A 150 5.96 7.75 5.91
N ASP A 151 4.97 8.26 5.19
CA ASP A 151 4.88 8.20 3.74
C ASP A 151 4.83 9.64 3.19
N MET A 152 5.66 9.94 2.21
CA MET A 152 5.67 11.22 1.50
C MET A 152 5.57 10.95 0.01
N SER A 153 4.66 11.63 -0.68
CA SER A 153 4.49 11.50 -2.12
C SER A 153 4.43 12.89 -2.74
N MET A 154 4.99 13.03 -3.93
CA MET A 154 4.91 14.25 -4.71
C MET A 154 4.79 13.95 -6.19
N LYS A 155 4.11 14.84 -6.90
CA LYS A 155 4.11 14.90 -8.36
C LYS A 155 4.29 16.34 -8.78
N ALA A 156 5.09 16.56 -9.79
CA ALA A 156 5.29 17.89 -10.35
C ALA A 156 5.40 17.80 -11.88
N SER A 157 4.83 18.76 -12.57
CA SER A 157 4.93 18.87 -14.03
C SER A 157 5.24 20.30 -14.45
N THR A 158 6.04 20.43 -15.52
CA THR A 158 6.33 21.73 -16.14
C THR A 158 5.13 22.21 -16.97
N PRO A 159 5.03 23.49 -17.30
CA PRO A 159 4.22 23.94 -18.41
C PRO A 159 4.58 23.21 -19.74
N LEU A 160 3.66 23.20 -20.70
CA LEU A 160 3.97 22.76 -22.06
C LEU A 160 5.02 23.68 -22.71
N VAL A 161 6.12 23.12 -23.14
CA VAL A 161 7.17 23.79 -23.92
C VAL A 161 6.77 23.72 -25.39
N GLY A 162 6.60 24.89 -26.01
CA GLY A 162 6.15 24.99 -27.39
C GLY A 162 4.75 24.41 -27.64
N ASP A 163 3.90 24.40 -26.61
CA ASP A 163 2.57 23.78 -26.60
C ASP A 163 2.56 22.28 -26.99
N LEU A 164 3.73 21.63 -26.95
CA LEU A 164 3.94 20.26 -27.41
C LEU A 164 4.43 19.31 -26.30
N VAL A 165 5.41 19.72 -25.48
CA VAL A 165 6.12 18.82 -24.57
C VAL A 165 6.01 19.28 -23.12
N ALA A 166 5.64 18.39 -22.23
CA ALA A 166 5.74 18.58 -20.79
C ALA A 166 6.71 17.57 -20.18
N PHE A 167 7.41 17.98 -19.13
CA PHE A 167 8.25 17.12 -18.30
C PHE A 167 7.61 16.97 -16.93
N GLY A 168 7.80 15.85 -16.29
CA GLY A 168 7.27 15.58 -14.97
C GLY A 168 8.16 14.69 -14.14
N ILE A 169 7.90 14.71 -12.84
CA ILE A 169 8.51 13.79 -11.89
C ILE A 169 7.47 13.39 -10.85
N SER A 170 7.33 12.10 -10.59
CA SER A 170 6.71 11.57 -9.38
C SER A 170 7.82 11.09 -8.44
N ALA A 171 7.65 11.29 -7.15
CA ALA A 171 8.52 10.72 -6.14
C ALA A 171 7.71 10.26 -4.95
N ASN A 172 8.15 9.14 -4.37
CA ASN A 172 7.63 8.62 -3.11
C ASN A 172 8.79 8.27 -2.20
N TYR A 173 8.68 8.64 -0.94
CA TYR A 173 9.58 8.23 0.13
C TYR A 173 8.76 7.70 1.29
N PHE A 174 9.14 6.54 1.82
CA PHE A 174 8.60 6.08 3.09
C PHE A 174 9.72 5.60 4.01
N THR A 175 9.45 5.68 5.30
CA THR A 175 10.25 5.02 6.33
C THR A 175 9.34 4.45 7.40
N GLU A 176 9.70 3.28 7.88
CA GLU A 176 8.98 2.59 8.95
C GLU A 176 9.95 2.10 10.00
N SER A 177 9.57 2.20 11.25
CA SER A 177 10.24 1.56 12.37
C SER A 177 9.27 0.70 13.15
N GLY A 178 9.70 -0.49 13.54
CA GLY A 178 8.91 -1.43 14.32
C GLY A 178 9.68 -2.00 15.49
N ALA A 179 8.97 -2.32 16.57
CA ALA A 179 9.55 -2.98 17.73
C ALA A 179 8.60 -4.07 18.25
N LYS A 180 9.08 -5.31 18.19
CA LYS A 180 8.44 -6.49 18.77
C LYS A 180 8.70 -6.53 20.29
N GLN A 181 7.69 -6.86 21.07
CA GLN A 181 7.73 -6.69 22.53
C GLN A 181 8.05 -7.98 23.30
N VAL A 182 7.89 -9.16 22.68
CA VAL A 182 8.16 -10.48 23.28
C VAL A 182 9.33 -11.14 22.57
N ASP A 183 10.17 -11.86 23.29
CA ASP A 183 11.33 -12.54 22.74
C ASP A 183 10.95 -13.65 21.71
N PRO A 184 11.73 -13.83 20.65
CA PRO A 184 12.84 -12.96 20.29
C PRO A 184 12.31 -11.56 19.95
N ARG A 185 12.81 -10.56 20.66
CA ARG A 185 12.47 -9.16 20.35
C ARG A 185 13.16 -8.78 19.06
N CYS A 186 12.51 -7.95 18.27
CA CYS A 186 13.11 -7.39 17.08
C CYS A 186 12.89 -5.88 17.03
N THR A 187 13.89 -5.17 16.53
CA THR A 187 13.77 -3.76 16.15
C THR A 187 14.08 -3.65 14.68
N ASP A 188 13.08 -3.20 13.92
CA ASP A 188 13.14 -3.16 12.47
C ASP A 188 13.11 -1.72 11.99
N TYR A 189 13.87 -1.47 10.94
CA TYR A 189 13.91 -0.19 10.24
C TYR A 189 13.80 -0.47 8.74
N GLU A 190 12.80 0.14 8.12
CA GLU A 190 12.58 0.04 6.68
C GLU A 190 12.54 1.43 6.07
N TYR A 191 13.05 1.55 4.84
CA TYR A 191 12.90 2.74 4.03
C TYR A 191 12.75 2.37 2.55
N GLY A 192 12.13 3.25 1.81
CA GLY A 192 12.07 3.15 0.35
C GLY A 192 11.94 4.53 -0.28
N ILE A 193 12.65 4.74 -1.36
CA ILE A 193 12.54 5.91 -2.22
C ILE A 193 12.25 5.46 -3.64
N THR A 194 11.24 6.05 -4.26
CA THR A 194 10.89 5.83 -5.67
C THR A 194 10.98 7.17 -6.39
N ALA A 195 11.54 7.17 -7.59
CA ALA A 195 11.56 8.32 -8.48
C ALA A 195 11.09 7.88 -9.88
N GLU A 196 10.18 8.63 -10.46
CA GLU A 196 9.54 8.37 -11.75
C GLU A 196 9.61 9.62 -12.64
N PRO A 197 10.77 9.87 -13.28
CA PRO A 197 10.87 10.92 -14.29
C PRO A 197 9.98 10.59 -15.49
N SER A 198 9.37 11.60 -16.09
CA SER A 198 8.42 11.40 -17.18
C SER A 198 8.43 12.55 -18.18
N VAL A 199 7.98 12.24 -19.39
CA VAL A 199 7.75 13.19 -20.46
C VAL A 199 6.42 12.87 -21.15
N ALA A 200 5.71 13.92 -21.59
CA ALA A 200 4.48 13.79 -22.35
C ALA A 200 4.53 14.69 -23.59
N PHE A 201 4.16 14.12 -24.73
CA PHE A 201 4.04 14.82 -26.02
C PHE A 201 2.56 14.96 -26.35
N HIS A 202 2.08 16.22 -26.45
CA HIS A 202 0.67 16.55 -26.70
C HIS A 202 0.47 17.12 -28.08
N PHE A 203 -0.48 16.58 -28.84
CA PHE A 203 -0.80 17.04 -30.20
C PHE A 203 -2.26 16.73 -30.56
N GLY A 204 -3.03 17.74 -30.90
CA GLY A 204 -4.37 17.58 -31.46
C GLY A 204 -5.35 16.76 -30.60
N GLY A 205 -5.27 16.87 -29.27
CA GLY A 205 -6.10 16.08 -28.33
C GLY A 205 -5.52 14.71 -27.98
N HIS A 206 -4.44 14.30 -28.61
CA HIS A 206 -3.70 13.07 -28.31
C HIS A 206 -2.45 13.38 -27.48
N THR A 207 -2.08 12.43 -26.65
CA THR A 207 -0.88 12.54 -25.80
C THR A 207 -0.16 11.20 -25.77
N ILE A 208 1.14 11.20 -26.01
CA ILE A 208 2.02 10.05 -25.82
C ILE A 208 2.94 10.37 -24.63
N GLY A 209 2.96 9.51 -23.62
CA GLY A 209 3.80 9.64 -22.45
C GLY A 209 4.83 8.53 -22.36
N LEU A 210 5.98 8.84 -21.75
CA LEU A 210 7.01 7.89 -21.36
C LEU A 210 7.44 8.18 -19.93
N SER A 211 7.56 7.12 -19.10
CA SER A 211 8.04 7.23 -17.72
C SER A 211 9.13 6.19 -17.44
N GLY A 212 10.16 6.62 -16.72
CA GLY A 212 11.10 5.71 -16.07
C GLY A 212 10.69 5.46 -14.63
N ILE A 213 11.06 4.31 -14.07
CA ILE A 213 10.82 3.97 -12.66
C ILE A 213 12.14 3.51 -12.05
N TYR A 214 12.54 4.14 -10.96
CA TYR A 214 13.64 3.70 -10.11
C TYR A 214 13.19 3.67 -8.66
N ARG A 215 13.42 2.53 -7.99
CA ARG A 215 13.21 2.41 -6.54
C ARG A 215 14.46 1.84 -5.88
N ASN A 216 14.85 2.45 -4.77
CA ASN A 216 15.83 1.92 -3.84
C ASN A 216 15.21 1.82 -2.46
N GLY A 217 15.54 0.78 -1.72
CA GLY A 217 15.04 0.59 -0.37
C GLY A 217 15.80 -0.48 0.38
N GLY A 218 15.51 -0.59 1.66
CA GLY A 218 16.09 -1.62 2.49
C GLY A 218 15.37 -1.79 3.82
N VAL A 219 15.60 -2.95 4.40
CA VAL A 219 15.17 -3.29 5.76
C VAL A 219 16.38 -3.71 6.57
N ARG A 220 16.43 -3.28 7.80
CA ARG A 220 17.35 -3.79 8.81
C ARG A 220 16.53 -4.35 9.97
N GLU A 221 16.71 -5.62 10.25
CA GLU A 221 16.06 -6.37 11.32
C GLU A 221 17.13 -6.77 12.35
N VAL A 222 16.89 -6.41 13.61
CA VAL A 222 17.82 -6.70 14.71
C VAL A 222 17.11 -7.56 15.76
N PRO A 223 17.12 -8.90 15.60
CA PRO A 223 16.55 -9.81 16.59
C PRO A 223 17.46 -9.91 17.82
N VAL A 224 16.84 -9.93 18.99
CA VAL A 224 17.52 -10.00 20.28
C VAL A 224 16.78 -10.99 21.18
N ASN A 225 17.52 -11.92 21.80
CA ASN A 225 17.04 -12.70 22.93
C ASN A 225 17.45 -11.97 24.22
N SER A 226 16.46 -11.43 24.94
CA SER A 226 16.72 -10.69 26.19
C SER A 226 16.90 -11.61 27.41
N ASN A 227 16.50 -12.88 27.30
CA ASN A 227 16.65 -13.89 28.33
C ASN A 227 17.65 -14.97 27.91
N SER A 228 18.90 -14.83 28.32
CA SER A 228 19.98 -15.79 28.00
C SER A 228 19.78 -17.18 28.63
N GLN A 229 18.84 -17.35 29.53
CA GLN A 229 18.51 -18.64 30.17
C GLN A 229 17.53 -19.48 29.33
N GLN A 230 16.93 -18.90 28.28
CA GLN A 230 15.96 -19.58 27.45
C GLN A 230 16.30 -19.33 25.97
N ASP A 231 16.56 -20.38 25.25
CA ASP A 231 16.77 -20.31 23.82
C ASP A 231 15.49 -19.86 23.10
N GLN A 232 15.62 -18.92 22.17
CA GLN A 232 14.57 -18.46 21.29
C GLN A 232 14.88 -18.89 19.87
N VAL A 233 14.00 -19.68 19.29
CA VAL A 233 14.16 -20.19 17.92
C VAL A 233 13.46 -19.26 16.94
N ALA A 234 14.15 -18.93 15.86
CA ALA A 234 13.53 -18.29 14.70
C ALA A 234 13.78 -19.12 13.44
N TYR A 235 12.93 -18.90 12.45
CA TYR A 235 12.90 -19.63 11.20
C TYR A 235 13.34 -18.71 10.07
N ILE A 236 14.38 -19.11 9.35
CA ILE A 236 14.77 -18.48 8.09
C ILE A 236 13.98 -19.17 7.00
N LEU A 237 12.90 -18.54 6.55
CA LEU A 237 12.01 -19.06 5.53
C LEU A 237 12.71 -19.05 4.17
N ARG A 238 12.38 -20.03 3.33
CA ARG A 238 12.91 -20.19 1.97
C ARG A 238 11.79 -20.30 0.91
N GLY A 239 10.55 -20.38 1.38
CA GLY A 239 9.35 -20.47 0.57
C GLY A 239 8.60 -21.79 0.76
N LEU A 240 7.26 -21.71 0.66
CA LEU A 240 6.29 -22.82 0.70
C LEU A 240 6.50 -23.82 1.84
N GLY A 241 6.81 -23.32 3.05
CA GLY A 241 7.02 -24.15 4.24
C GLY A 241 8.43 -24.72 4.39
N ASN A 242 9.33 -24.45 3.45
CA ASN A 242 10.74 -24.81 3.60
C ASN A 242 11.48 -23.74 4.41
N TYR A 243 12.30 -24.16 5.36
CA TYR A 243 13.01 -23.27 6.27
C TYR A 243 14.26 -23.93 6.85
N THR A 244 15.09 -23.10 7.46
CA THR A 244 16.10 -23.53 8.45
C THR A 244 15.82 -22.78 9.75
N ASP A 245 15.97 -23.46 10.87
CA ASP A 245 15.82 -22.86 12.20
C ASP A 245 17.20 -22.60 12.83
N ALA A 246 17.26 -21.60 13.70
CA ALA A 246 18.44 -21.31 14.49
C ALA A 246 18.06 -20.50 15.74
N VAL A 247 18.93 -20.59 16.76
CA VAL A 247 18.77 -19.86 18.03
C VAL A 247 19.18 -18.42 17.85
N VAL A 248 18.35 -17.49 18.29
CA VAL A 248 18.62 -16.05 18.22
C VAL A 248 19.68 -15.65 19.24
N GLY A 249 20.71 -14.91 18.78
CA GLY A 249 21.76 -14.37 19.63
C GLY A 249 22.87 -15.35 20.02
N SER A 250 22.86 -16.61 19.52
CA SER A 250 23.97 -17.52 19.69
C SER A 250 25.11 -17.21 18.69
N LEU A 251 26.34 -17.69 18.98
CA LEU A 251 27.50 -17.45 18.11
C LEU A 251 27.36 -18.00 16.69
N SER A 252 26.58 -19.08 16.53
CA SER A 252 26.25 -19.69 15.23
C SER A 252 24.80 -19.48 14.82
N GLY A 253 24.08 -18.66 15.54
CA GLY A 253 22.64 -18.47 15.35
C GLY A 253 22.27 -17.24 14.51
N ILE A 254 21.03 -16.84 14.67
CA ILE A 254 20.45 -15.71 13.95
C ILE A 254 20.95 -14.39 14.56
N GLY A 255 21.62 -13.60 13.73
CA GLY A 255 22.06 -12.23 14.04
C GLY A 255 21.20 -11.19 13.33
N THR A 256 21.78 -10.04 13.05
CA THR A 256 21.12 -8.97 12.28
C THR A 256 20.91 -9.39 10.84
N PHE A 257 19.68 -9.26 10.37
CA PHE A 257 19.30 -9.37 8.95
C PHE A 257 19.19 -8.01 8.32
N TYR A 258 19.48 -7.92 7.04
CA TYR A 258 19.19 -6.73 6.25
C TYR A 258 18.89 -7.11 4.81
N TYR A 259 18.00 -6.33 4.21
CA TYR A 259 17.54 -6.51 2.85
C TYR A 259 17.88 -5.27 2.03
N LYS A 260 18.39 -5.49 0.83
CA LYS A 260 18.65 -4.41 -0.13
C LYS A 260 17.73 -4.61 -1.32
N ARG A 261 16.92 -3.60 -1.61
CA ARG A 261 15.94 -3.63 -2.69
C ARG A 261 16.33 -2.60 -3.75
N ASN A 262 16.33 -3.03 -5.01
CA ASN A 262 16.45 -2.15 -6.17
C ASN A 262 15.42 -2.56 -7.22
N LEU A 263 14.72 -1.58 -7.77
CA LEU A 263 13.75 -1.77 -8.84
C LEU A 263 14.04 -0.78 -9.96
N TYR A 264 14.01 -1.26 -11.19
CA TYR A 264 14.13 -0.49 -12.42
C TYR A 264 12.95 -0.83 -13.32
N GLY A 265 12.44 0.15 -14.05
CA GLY A 265 11.32 -0.08 -14.94
C GLY A 265 10.99 1.13 -15.79
N GLY A 266 9.93 1.00 -16.54
CA GLY A 266 9.39 2.08 -17.34
C GLY A 266 8.01 1.73 -17.88
N SER A 267 7.29 2.76 -18.30
CA SER A 267 5.96 2.61 -18.89
C SER A 267 5.74 3.60 -20.04
N LEU A 268 4.89 3.20 -20.96
CA LEU A 268 4.40 3.98 -22.07
C LEU A 268 2.93 4.32 -21.81
N GLN A 269 2.53 5.55 -22.07
CA GLN A 269 1.17 6.01 -21.94
C GLN A 269 0.64 6.55 -23.27
N TYR A 270 -0.63 6.31 -23.52
CA TYR A 270 -1.40 6.96 -24.57
C TYR A 270 -2.65 7.58 -23.96
N GLY A 271 -2.83 8.87 -24.15
CA GLY A 271 -4.02 9.62 -23.71
C GLY A 271 -4.76 10.24 -24.89
N PHE A 272 -6.07 10.27 -24.78
CA PHE A 272 -6.93 11.07 -25.63
C PHE A 272 -7.82 11.94 -24.73
N GLY A 273 -7.79 13.26 -24.93
CA GLY A 273 -8.56 14.24 -24.19
C GLY A 273 -9.54 14.94 -25.13
N GLY A 274 -10.78 14.46 -25.20
CA GLY A 274 -11.90 15.15 -25.79
C GLY A 274 -12.68 15.96 -24.77
N ARG A 275 -13.68 16.75 -25.23
CA ARG A 275 -14.51 17.58 -24.35
C ARG A 275 -15.31 16.74 -23.33
N ASP A 276 -15.92 15.67 -23.82
CA ASP A 276 -16.84 14.83 -23.04
C ASP A 276 -16.31 13.40 -22.81
N LEU A 277 -15.17 13.08 -23.40
CA LEU A 277 -14.55 11.76 -23.33
C LEU A 277 -13.05 11.89 -23.15
N LYS A 278 -12.51 11.26 -22.11
CA LYS A 278 -11.08 11.11 -21.88
C LYS A 278 -10.73 9.62 -21.87
N LEU A 279 -9.61 9.26 -22.46
CA LEU A 279 -9.05 7.92 -22.43
C LEU A 279 -7.60 8.01 -22.00
N LEU A 280 -7.16 7.11 -21.12
CA LEU A 280 -5.77 6.91 -20.79
C LEU A 280 -5.48 5.41 -20.76
N ALA A 281 -4.51 4.98 -21.54
CA ALA A 281 -3.94 3.63 -21.50
C ALA A 281 -2.47 3.72 -21.10
N GLU A 282 -2.05 2.84 -20.21
CA GLU A 282 -0.68 2.74 -19.72
C GLU A 282 -0.24 1.28 -19.73
N GLY A 283 0.99 0.99 -20.17
CA GLY A 283 1.59 -0.33 -20.09
C GLY A 283 3.07 -0.23 -19.79
N GLY A 284 3.59 -1.14 -18.99
CA GLY A 284 4.97 -1.06 -18.56
C GLY A 284 5.55 -2.38 -18.07
N TYR A 285 6.84 -2.30 -17.77
CA TYR A 285 7.63 -3.40 -17.25
C TYR A 285 8.51 -2.90 -16.11
N SER A 286 8.67 -3.75 -15.08
CA SER A 286 9.64 -3.51 -14.02
C SER A 286 10.39 -4.79 -13.64
N TYR A 287 11.64 -4.60 -13.23
CA TYR A 287 12.55 -5.62 -12.73
C TYR A 287 13.00 -5.20 -11.32
N GLN A 288 12.78 -6.06 -10.33
CA GLN A 288 13.18 -5.83 -8.95
C GLN A 288 14.11 -6.94 -8.48
N MET A 289 15.14 -6.56 -7.74
CA MET A 289 16.00 -7.48 -7.00
C MET A 289 16.01 -7.12 -5.53
N VAL A 290 15.82 -8.14 -4.68
CA VAL A 290 15.92 -8.02 -3.22
C VAL A 290 16.94 -9.02 -2.74
N ASP A 291 18.05 -8.53 -2.19
CA ASP A 291 19.10 -9.35 -1.59
C ASP A 291 18.93 -9.41 -0.09
N ALA A 292 18.84 -10.61 0.48
CA ALA A 292 18.78 -10.86 1.89
C ALA A 292 20.17 -11.28 2.42
N PHE A 293 20.65 -10.60 3.47
CA PHE A 293 21.92 -10.86 4.10
C PHE A 293 21.77 -11.05 5.61
N GLN A 294 22.64 -11.86 6.17
CA GLN A 294 22.82 -12.01 7.61
C GLN A 294 24.21 -11.49 8.01
N THR A 295 24.29 -10.89 9.19
CA THR A 295 25.48 -10.30 9.83
C THR A 295 26.13 -9.15 9.04
N PRO A 296 26.28 -7.96 9.66
CA PRO A 296 26.83 -6.79 8.95
C PRO A 296 28.35 -6.81 8.77
N THR A 297 29.09 -7.51 9.65
CA THR A 297 30.57 -7.51 9.63
C THR A 297 31.17 -8.48 8.62
N LYS A 298 30.56 -9.64 8.45
CA LYS A 298 30.89 -10.62 7.41
C LYS A 298 29.57 -11.02 6.75
N PRO A 299 29.08 -10.25 5.76
CA PRO A 299 27.76 -10.47 5.19
C PRO A 299 27.65 -11.84 4.53
N GLN A 300 26.80 -12.69 5.09
CA GLN A 300 26.39 -13.93 4.46
C GLN A 300 25.14 -13.69 3.65
N ARG A 301 25.17 -13.98 2.37
CA ARG A 301 23.99 -13.85 1.49
C ARG A 301 23.07 -15.03 1.69
N MET A 302 21.89 -14.79 2.25
CA MET A 302 20.90 -15.82 2.55
C MET A 302 20.11 -16.22 1.32
N GLY A 303 19.80 -15.24 0.47
CA GLY A 303 19.07 -15.44 -0.77
C GLY A 303 18.92 -14.15 -1.55
N SER A 304 18.48 -14.29 -2.79
CA SER A 304 18.06 -13.17 -3.63
C SER A 304 16.72 -13.46 -4.26
N THR A 305 15.85 -12.47 -4.23
CA THR A 305 14.56 -12.53 -4.91
C THR A 305 14.62 -11.66 -6.15
N ILE A 306 14.29 -12.22 -7.30
CA ILE A 306 14.21 -11.53 -8.58
C ILE A 306 12.74 -11.49 -8.98
N GLN A 307 12.20 -10.31 -9.17
CA GLN A 307 10.81 -10.13 -9.60
C GLN A 307 10.76 -9.39 -10.94
N GLN A 308 9.98 -9.92 -11.86
CA GLN A 308 9.69 -9.30 -13.13
C GLN A 308 8.18 -9.08 -13.21
N LYS A 309 7.77 -7.86 -13.56
CA LYS A 309 6.35 -7.49 -13.63
C LYS A 309 6.06 -6.78 -14.94
N ILE A 310 5.13 -7.33 -15.71
CA ILE A 310 4.47 -6.64 -16.81
C ILE A 310 3.13 -6.15 -16.28
N PHE A 311 2.79 -4.90 -16.54
CA PHE A 311 1.53 -4.31 -16.05
C PHE A 311 0.87 -3.46 -17.12
N GLY A 312 -0.45 -3.32 -17.01
CA GLY A 312 -1.24 -2.45 -17.86
C GLY A 312 -2.43 -1.87 -17.12
N LYS A 313 -2.83 -0.67 -17.52
CA LYS A 313 -4.02 0.03 -17.04
C LYS A 313 -4.66 0.81 -18.17
N ALA A 314 -5.98 0.76 -18.26
CA ALA A 314 -6.75 1.61 -19.15
C ALA A 314 -7.90 2.25 -18.38
N GLN A 315 -8.14 3.53 -18.65
CA GLN A 315 -9.25 4.30 -18.06
C GLN A 315 -10.01 5.01 -19.15
N ILE A 316 -11.34 4.97 -19.08
CA ILE A 316 -12.24 5.73 -19.94
C ILE A 316 -13.12 6.55 -19.02
N LEU A 317 -13.12 7.87 -19.19
CA LEU A 317 -13.96 8.81 -18.47
C LEU A 317 -14.90 9.47 -19.47
N ALA A 318 -16.20 9.28 -19.27
CA ALA A 318 -17.24 10.00 -19.99
C ALA A 318 -17.85 11.02 -19.03
N GLU A 319 -17.74 12.30 -19.39
CA GLU A 319 -18.12 13.40 -18.52
C GLU A 319 -19.11 14.33 -19.22
N SER A 320 -20.20 14.66 -18.52
CA SER A 320 -21.15 15.70 -18.90
C SER A 320 -21.26 16.73 -17.78
N GLU A 321 -22.14 17.74 -17.98
CA GLU A 321 -22.41 18.73 -16.91
C GLU A 321 -22.95 18.08 -15.64
N THR A 322 -23.74 17.02 -15.75
CA THR A 322 -24.46 16.40 -14.63
C THR A 322 -23.91 15.04 -14.19
N VAL A 323 -23.10 14.37 -15.02
CA VAL A 323 -22.66 12.99 -14.79
C VAL A 323 -21.18 12.84 -15.13
N LEU A 324 -20.50 12.00 -14.34
CA LEU A 324 -19.20 11.40 -14.68
C LEU A 324 -19.34 9.88 -14.59
N SER A 325 -18.97 9.20 -15.66
CA SER A 325 -18.83 7.74 -15.71
C SER A 325 -17.37 7.38 -15.97
N LYS A 326 -16.84 6.45 -15.20
CA LYS A 326 -15.46 6.01 -15.31
C LYS A 326 -15.40 4.50 -15.37
N VAL A 327 -14.75 3.95 -16.39
CA VAL A 327 -14.37 2.54 -16.49
C VAL A 327 -12.86 2.44 -16.29
N THR A 328 -12.42 1.49 -15.48
CA THR A 328 -11.01 1.20 -15.27
C THR A 328 -10.78 -0.29 -15.48
N VAL A 329 -9.81 -0.63 -16.32
CA VAL A 329 -9.28 -1.99 -16.46
C VAL A 329 -7.83 -1.94 -16.08
N GLU A 330 -7.38 -2.82 -15.19
CA GLU A 330 -5.98 -2.93 -14.82
C GLU A 330 -5.58 -4.38 -14.61
N GLY A 331 -4.33 -4.68 -14.85
CA GLY A 331 -3.83 -6.02 -14.61
C GLY A 331 -2.32 -6.07 -14.66
N PHE A 332 -1.79 -7.15 -14.11
CA PHE A 332 -0.38 -7.44 -14.20
C PHE A 332 -0.11 -8.95 -14.16
N HIS A 333 1.03 -9.30 -14.70
CA HIS A 333 1.66 -10.59 -14.50
C HIS A 333 3.01 -10.38 -13.82
N ARG A 334 3.25 -11.08 -12.71
CA ARG A 334 4.49 -11.01 -11.94
C ARG A 334 5.06 -12.40 -11.76
N THR A 335 6.32 -12.57 -12.17
CA THR A 335 7.13 -13.75 -11.83
C THR A 335 8.13 -13.40 -10.73
N THR A 336 8.32 -14.30 -9.79
CA THR A 336 9.26 -14.15 -8.67
C THR A 336 10.15 -15.39 -8.59
N GLU A 337 11.46 -15.21 -8.73
CA GLU A 337 12.45 -16.27 -8.56
C GLU A 337 13.21 -16.08 -7.25
N GLY A 338 13.24 -17.12 -6.41
CA GLY A 338 14.07 -17.19 -5.21
C GLY A 338 15.36 -17.95 -5.48
N VAL A 339 16.49 -17.25 -5.39
CA VAL A 339 17.85 -17.80 -5.61
C VAL A 339 18.50 -18.08 -4.27
N GLU A 340 18.82 -19.33 -3.99
CA GLU A 340 19.60 -19.76 -2.83
C GLU A 340 21.09 -19.83 -3.18
N PHE A 341 21.95 -19.54 -2.19
CA PHE A 341 23.39 -19.54 -2.33
C PHE A 341 24.03 -20.63 -1.46
N LEU A 342 24.86 -21.46 -2.09
CA LEU A 342 25.79 -22.30 -1.36
C LEU A 342 27.08 -21.51 -1.16
N GLN A 343 27.44 -21.29 0.11
CA GLN A 343 28.58 -20.44 0.47
C GLN A 343 29.52 -21.15 1.42
N GLU A 344 30.80 -20.84 1.29
CA GLU A 344 31.88 -21.30 2.17
C GLU A 344 32.51 -20.09 2.87
N LEU A 345 32.80 -20.20 4.16
CA LEU A 345 33.44 -19.16 4.94
C LEU A 345 34.96 -19.28 4.85
N GLY A 346 35.60 -18.36 4.12
CA GLY A 346 37.03 -18.11 4.16
C GLY A 346 37.34 -16.87 4.99
N VAL A 347 38.11 -15.93 4.43
CA VAL A 347 38.25 -14.58 4.99
C VAL A 347 36.92 -13.85 4.98
N GLU A 348 36.17 -14.03 3.91
CA GLU A 348 34.80 -13.60 3.70
C GLU A 348 33.95 -14.77 3.19
N TRP A 349 32.63 -14.65 3.19
CA TRP A 349 31.74 -15.63 2.58
C TRP A 349 31.88 -15.64 1.05
N GLN A 350 32.29 -16.79 0.51
CA GLN A 350 32.43 -17.01 -0.93
C GLN A 350 31.28 -17.88 -1.44
N THR A 351 30.64 -17.44 -2.52
CA THR A 351 29.62 -18.24 -3.18
C THR A 351 30.26 -19.29 -4.08
N ILE A 352 30.02 -20.56 -3.78
CA ILE A 352 30.50 -21.72 -4.56
C ILE A 352 29.40 -22.30 -5.47
N GLY A 353 28.14 -21.96 -5.22
CA GLY A 353 26.99 -22.35 -6.04
C GLY A 353 25.77 -21.47 -5.80
N LYS A 354 24.91 -21.39 -6.80
CA LYS A 354 23.61 -20.71 -6.72
C LYS A 354 22.54 -21.52 -7.43
N TYR A 355 21.32 -21.55 -6.86
CA TYR A 355 20.22 -22.36 -7.35
C TYR A 355 18.92 -21.58 -7.27
N ILE A 356 18.13 -21.56 -8.34
CA ILE A 356 16.74 -21.09 -8.29
C ILE A 356 15.92 -22.21 -7.62
N ARG A 357 15.34 -21.93 -6.45
CA ARG A 357 14.55 -22.89 -5.68
C ARG A 357 13.08 -22.51 -5.63
N SER A 358 12.76 -21.22 -5.51
CA SER A 358 11.40 -20.72 -5.51
C SER A 358 11.07 -20.11 -6.86
N ASN A 359 9.87 -20.40 -7.36
CA ASN A 359 9.31 -19.80 -8.55
C ASN A 359 7.82 -19.54 -8.30
N TYR A 360 7.45 -18.26 -8.20
CA TYR A 360 6.08 -17.82 -7.98
C TYR A 360 5.59 -17.06 -9.17
N ASP A 361 4.36 -17.35 -9.57
CA ASP A 361 3.70 -16.73 -10.73
C ASP A 361 2.35 -16.17 -10.28
N LEU A 362 2.17 -14.87 -10.44
CA LEU A 362 0.96 -14.16 -10.03
C LEU A 362 0.35 -13.42 -11.22
N TRP A 363 -0.90 -13.75 -11.54
CA TRP A 363 -1.75 -12.99 -12.43
C TRP A 363 -2.79 -12.21 -11.64
N HIS A 364 -2.96 -10.97 -11.98
CA HIS A 364 -4.02 -10.10 -11.46
C HIS A 364 -4.71 -9.38 -12.60
N LEU A 365 -6.04 -9.39 -12.62
CA LEU A 365 -6.86 -8.63 -13.56
C LEU A 365 -8.03 -8.03 -12.81
N ALA A 366 -8.26 -6.73 -12.96
CA ALA A 366 -9.39 -6.03 -12.34
C ALA A 366 -10.13 -5.15 -13.36
N LEU A 367 -11.45 -5.12 -13.20
CA LEU A 367 -12.37 -4.26 -13.94
C LEU A 367 -13.18 -3.46 -12.91
N GLY A 368 -13.26 -2.14 -13.05
CA GLY A 368 -14.04 -1.27 -12.20
C GLY A 368 -14.91 -0.32 -13.04
N TYR A 369 -16.08 0.00 -12.51
CA TYR A 369 -16.98 1.03 -13.03
C TYR A 369 -17.43 1.95 -11.91
N ASP A 370 -17.26 3.26 -12.09
CA ASP A 370 -17.70 4.31 -11.19
C ASP A 370 -18.68 5.24 -11.90
N PHE A 371 -19.77 5.53 -11.26
CA PHE A 371 -20.78 6.48 -11.71
C PHE A 371 -20.96 7.58 -10.67
N PHE A 372 -20.84 8.84 -11.09
CA PHE A 372 -21.10 10.01 -10.26
C PHE A 372 -22.21 10.85 -10.86
N ARG A 373 -23.22 11.15 -10.08
CA ARG A 373 -24.18 12.21 -10.37
C ARG A 373 -23.73 13.48 -9.66
N LYS A 374 -23.19 14.43 -10.43
CA LYS A 374 -22.68 15.69 -9.91
C LYS A 374 -23.73 16.47 -9.13
N GLY A 375 -23.31 17.31 -8.20
CA GLY A 375 -24.16 18.15 -7.36
C GLY A 375 -23.36 19.30 -6.75
N GLU A 376 -24.04 20.17 -6.03
CA GLU A 376 -23.47 21.40 -5.46
C GLU A 376 -22.28 21.13 -4.50
N ALA A 377 -22.37 20.08 -3.70
CA ALA A 377 -21.31 19.69 -2.75
C ALA A 377 -20.35 18.62 -3.34
N GLY A 378 -20.16 18.62 -4.68
CA GLY A 378 -19.36 17.66 -5.43
C GLY A 378 -20.23 16.69 -6.21
N TYR A 379 -20.79 15.66 -5.57
CA TYR A 379 -21.77 14.76 -6.17
C TYR A 379 -22.93 14.49 -5.22
N ASN A 380 -24.11 14.17 -5.80
CA ASN A 380 -25.30 13.76 -5.05
C ASN A 380 -25.35 12.23 -4.85
N TRP A 381 -24.91 11.49 -5.87
CA TRP A 381 -24.80 10.05 -5.86
C TRP A 381 -23.47 9.61 -6.47
N MET A 382 -22.90 8.60 -5.87
CA MET A 382 -21.83 7.80 -6.46
C MET A 382 -22.22 6.34 -6.30
N ALA A 383 -22.06 5.55 -7.35
CA ALA A 383 -22.24 4.11 -7.30
C ALA A 383 -21.14 3.46 -8.12
N GLY A 384 -20.65 2.31 -7.69
CA GLY A 384 -19.64 1.58 -8.43
C GLY A 384 -19.73 0.08 -8.21
N ALA A 385 -19.08 -0.62 -9.14
CA ALA A 385 -18.92 -2.06 -9.13
C ALA A 385 -17.48 -2.39 -9.55
N SER A 386 -16.88 -3.41 -8.95
CA SER A 386 -15.62 -3.94 -9.42
C SER A 386 -15.61 -5.46 -9.37
N ALA A 387 -14.78 -6.05 -10.23
CA ALA A 387 -14.46 -7.46 -10.22
C ALA A 387 -12.95 -7.63 -10.37
N ALA A 388 -12.34 -8.52 -9.60
CA ALA A 388 -10.92 -8.84 -9.68
C ALA A 388 -10.72 -10.34 -9.71
N TYR A 389 -9.80 -10.79 -10.56
CA TYR A 389 -9.32 -12.15 -10.66
C TYR A 389 -7.85 -12.21 -10.26
N ASP A 390 -7.53 -13.12 -9.34
CA ASP A 390 -6.17 -13.39 -8.87
C ASP A 390 -5.86 -14.88 -9.06
N GLU A 391 -4.71 -15.18 -9.67
CA GLU A 391 -4.20 -16.53 -9.82
C GLU A 391 -2.77 -16.62 -9.33
N HIS A 392 -2.51 -17.51 -8.39
CA HIS A 392 -1.21 -17.82 -7.81
C HIS A 392 -0.79 -19.23 -8.20
N ASN A 393 0.42 -19.39 -8.73
CA ASN A 393 1.06 -20.65 -9.04
C ASN A 393 2.48 -20.65 -8.46
N ASP A 394 2.61 -21.06 -7.22
CA ASP A 394 3.84 -20.97 -6.47
C ASP A 394 4.48 -22.36 -6.34
N LYS A 395 5.78 -22.45 -6.62
CA LYS A 395 6.55 -23.69 -6.57
C LYS A 395 7.86 -23.50 -5.81
N TYR A 396 8.22 -24.52 -5.05
CA TYR A 396 9.56 -24.73 -4.51
C TYR A 396 10.11 -26.03 -5.09
N ILE A 397 11.30 -25.98 -5.73
CA ILE A 397 11.75 -27.04 -6.63
C ILE A 397 12.24 -28.28 -5.89
N LEU A 398 12.99 -28.11 -4.78
CA LEU A 398 13.56 -29.23 -4.06
C LEU A 398 13.73 -28.92 -2.56
N PRO A 399 13.00 -29.62 -1.68
CA PRO A 399 11.98 -30.65 -1.96
C PRO A 399 10.74 -30.04 -2.64
N ALA A 400 10.15 -30.77 -3.59
CA ALA A 400 9.07 -30.27 -4.42
C ALA A 400 7.85 -29.90 -3.59
N SER A 401 7.51 -28.63 -3.55
CA SER A 401 6.30 -28.10 -2.90
C SER A 401 5.59 -27.17 -3.86
N GLU A 402 4.27 -27.14 -3.81
CA GLU A 402 3.47 -26.25 -4.64
C GLU A 402 2.27 -25.68 -3.88
N MET A 403 1.88 -24.45 -4.24
CA MET A 403 0.69 -23.78 -3.74
C MET A 403 0.02 -23.04 -4.90
N ASN A 404 -1.13 -23.53 -5.31
CA ASN A 404 -1.87 -22.98 -6.44
C ASN A 404 -3.28 -22.61 -5.98
N TYR A 405 -3.73 -21.41 -6.32
CA TYR A 405 -5.11 -21.02 -6.06
C TYR A 405 -5.58 -19.90 -6.99
N LYS A 406 -6.89 -19.84 -7.22
CA LYS A 406 -7.55 -18.84 -8.05
C LYS A 406 -8.72 -18.24 -7.29
N ASN A 407 -8.79 -16.93 -7.26
CA ASN A 407 -9.85 -16.19 -6.61
C ASN A 407 -10.55 -15.23 -7.57
N LEU A 408 -11.86 -15.13 -7.44
CA LEU A 408 -12.67 -14.10 -8.08
C LEU A 408 -13.32 -13.27 -6.98
N THR A 409 -13.06 -11.95 -6.98
CA THR A 409 -13.66 -11.01 -6.03
C THR A 409 -14.58 -10.04 -6.76
N GLY A 410 -15.81 -9.89 -6.28
CA GLY A 410 -16.74 -8.86 -6.73
C GLY A 410 -17.05 -7.89 -5.61
N GLU A 411 -17.14 -6.59 -5.92
CA GLU A 411 -17.51 -5.54 -4.97
C GLU A 411 -18.55 -4.61 -5.57
N LEU A 412 -19.52 -4.21 -4.74
CA LEU A 412 -20.51 -3.17 -5.04
C LEU A 412 -20.45 -2.13 -3.94
N TYR A 413 -20.54 -0.86 -4.33
CA TYR A 413 -20.59 0.24 -3.38
C TYR A 413 -21.47 1.38 -3.87
N ALA A 414 -22.04 2.12 -2.91
CA ALA A 414 -22.84 3.29 -3.20
C ALA A 414 -22.62 4.35 -2.12
N LYS A 415 -22.63 5.61 -2.55
CA LYS A 415 -22.56 6.78 -1.67
C LYS A 415 -23.68 7.73 -2.03
N LYS A 416 -24.30 8.29 -1.01
CA LYS A 416 -25.32 9.34 -1.15
C LYS A 416 -24.89 10.55 -0.35
N ASN A 417 -24.79 11.69 -1.00
CA ASN A 417 -24.49 12.96 -0.38
C ASN A 417 -25.75 13.84 -0.38
N TRP A 418 -26.10 14.35 0.78
CA TRP A 418 -27.16 15.34 0.99
C TRP A 418 -26.53 16.66 1.41
N LEU A 419 -26.99 17.74 0.84
CA LEU A 419 -26.72 19.09 1.34
C LEU A 419 -27.96 19.55 2.10
N ILE A 420 -27.86 19.67 3.42
CA ILE A 420 -28.95 20.07 4.33
C ILE A 420 -28.60 21.46 4.86
N GLY A 421 -29.18 22.49 4.26
CA GLY A 421 -28.70 23.86 4.40
C GLY A 421 -27.28 23.95 3.86
N GLU A 422 -26.32 24.27 4.72
CA GLU A 422 -24.89 24.31 4.39
C GLU A 422 -24.10 23.09 4.91
N VAL A 423 -24.77 22.06 5.45
CA VAL A 423 -24.11 20.86 5.99
C VAL A 423 -24.18 19.74 4.97
N SER A 424 -23.02 19.19 4.58
CA SER A 424 -22.92 18.00 3.73
C SER A 424 -22.97 16.74 4.58
N VAL A 425 -23.89 15.82 4.26
CA VAL A 425 -24.01 14.51 4.90
C VAL A 425 -23.82 13.43 3.84
N LEU A 426 -22.68 12.75 3.88
CA LEU A 426 -22.30 11.69 2.95
C LEU A 426 -22.41 10.34 3.67
N ALA A 427 -23.37 9.52 3.26
CA ALA A 427 -23.48 8.12 3.69
C ALA A 427 -22.93 7.19 2.62
N GLN A 428 -22.28 6.10 3.05
CA GLN A 428 -21.73 5.08 2.15
C GLN A 428 -22.03 3.68 2.65
N ILE A 429 -22.22 2.77 1.69
CA ILE A 429 -22.31 1.32 1.92
C ILE A 429 -21.43 0.61 0.90
N ARG A 430 -20.87 -0.53 1.29
CA ARG A 430 -20.10 -1.41 0.41
C ARG A 430 -20.29 -2.86 0.78
N GLY A 431 -20.24 -3.72 -0.21
CA GLY A 431 -20.29 -5.17 -0.03
C GLY A 431 -19.39 -5.85 -1.04
N ALA A 432 -18.59 -6.81 -0.59
CA ALA A 432 -17.74 -7.60 -1.46
C ALA A 432 -17.86 -9.09 -1.14
N PHE A 433 -17.66 -9.91 -2.15
CA PHE A 433 -17.60 -11.34 -2.03
C PHE A 433 -16.39 -11.87 -2.81
N ARG A 434 -15.55 -12.66 -2.16
CA ARG A 434 -14.46 -13.42 -2.78
C ARG A 434 -14.90 -14.89 -2.87
N LYS A 435 -14.87 -15.42 -4.10
CA LYS A 435 -15.06 -16.84 -4.40
C LYS A 435 -13.72 -17.46 -4.74
N ASN A 436 -13.34 -18.53 -4.03
CA ASN A 436 -12.24 -19.37 -4.45
C ASN A 436 -12.74 -20.32 -5.55
N LEU A 437 -12.00 -20.40 -6.66
CA LEU A 437 -12.32 -21.23 -7.82
C LEU A 437 -11.51 -22.51 -7.84
N GLU A 438 -10.26 -22.46 -7.33
CA GLU A 438 -9.33 -23.57 -7.30
C GLU A 438 -8.37 -23.38 -6.13
N ALA A 439 -7.99 -24.48 -5.47
CA ALA A 439 -7.04 -24.48 -4.37
C ALA A 439 -6.30 -25.81 -4.29
N ASN A 440 -4.98 -25.77 -4.28
CA ASN A 440 -4.11 -26.92 -4.06
C ASN A 440 -2.86 -26.47 -3.29
N TYR A 441 -2.52 -27.17 -2.20
CA TYR A 441 -1.27 -26.99 -1.47
C TYR A 441 -0.67 -28.34 -1.15
N GLN A 442 0.57 -28.55 -1.59
CA GLN A 442 1.34 -29.74 -1.33
C GLN A 442 2.74 -29.36 -0.85
N HIS A 443 3.10 -29.81 0.34
CA HIS A 443 4.43 -29.65 0.89
C HIS A 443 5.24 -30.94 0.73
N GLY A 444 6.40 -30.85 0.07
CA GLY A 444 7.28 -31.99 -0.18
C GLY A 444 8.48 -32.11 0.77
N GLY A 445 8.56 -31.25 1.80
CA GLY A 445 9.64 -31.29 2.78
C GLY A 445 9.56 -32.46 3.76
N ALA A 446 10.63 -32.70 4.50
CA ALA A 446 10.77 -33.86 5.38
C ALA A 446 9.84 -33.83 6.61
N ASP A 447 9.40 -32.63 7.05
CA ASP A 447 8.51 -32.47 8.19
C ASP A 447 7.23 -31.68 7.84
N PRO A 448 6.20 -32.34 7.26
CA PRO A 448 4.93 -31.70 6.95
C PRO A 448 4.14 -31.32 8.22
N ASN A 449 4.56 -31.78 9.39
CA ASN A 449 3.93 -31.47 10.67
C ASN A 449 4.63 -30.35 11.45
N SER A 450 5.67 -29.76 10.90
CA SER A 450 6.38 -28.64 11.54
C SER A 450 5.44 -27.46 11.83
N VAL A 451 5.82 -26.68 12.82
CA VAL A 451 5.09 -25.45 13.19
C VAL A 451 4.98 -24.49 12.00
N VAL A 452 6.04 -24.37 11.20
CA VAL A 452 6.07 -23.51 10.01
C VAL A 452 5.07 -23.99 8.96
N VAL A 453 5.01 -25.29 8.68
CA VAL A 453 4.09 -25.83 7.68
C VAL A 453 2.63 -25.76 8.18
N LYS A 454 2.36 -26.34 9.37
CA LYS A 454 0.98 -26.46 9.87
C LYS A 454 0.39 -25.17 10.40
N GLU A 455 1.18 -24.45 11.23
CA GLU A 455 0.65 -23.30 11.95
C GLU A 455 0.79 -22.00 11.15
N PHE A 456 1.61 -21.99 10.10
CA PHE A 456 1.78 -20.81 9.27
C PHE A 456 1.28 -21.05 7.83
N TYR A 457 2.02 -21.78 6.99
CA TYR A 457 1.70 -21.85 5.55
C TYR A 457 0.35 -22.48 5.27
N GLN A 458 -0.02 -23.57 5.95
CA GLN A 458 -1.31 -24.22 5.76
C GLN A 458 -2.47 -23.31 6.19
N LYS A 459 -2.36 -22.65 7.35
CA LYS A 459 -3.41 -21.73 7.81
C LYS A 459 -3.53 -20.49 6.94
N ASP A 460 -2.40 -19.97 6.46
CA ASP A 460 -2.42 -18.83 5.54
C ASP A 460 -3.04 -19.22 4.20
N PHE A 461 -2.73 -20.41 3.69
CA PHE A 461 -3.37 -20.98 2.50
C PHE A 461 -4.88 -21.17 2.71
N GLU A 462 -5.32 -21.77 3.82
CA GLU A 462 -6.74 -21.93 4.15
C GLU A 462 -7.47 -20.59 4.16
N TYR A 463 -6.85 -19.53 4.69
CA TYR A 463 -7.42 -18.20 4.65
C TYR A 463 -7.48 -17.61 3.23
N ASN A 464 -6.42 -17.74 2.45
CA ASN A 464 -6.33 -17.18 1.09
C ASN A 464 -7.30 -17.87 0.13
N THR A 465 -7.65 -19.15 0.39
CA THR A 465 -8.56 -19.96 -0.43
C THR A 465 -9.98 -20.06 0.13
N ALA A 466 -10.26 -19.45 1.30
CA ALA A 466 -11.61 -19.40 1.81
C ALA A 466 -12.49 -18.44 1.00
N ASP A 467 -13.72 -18.85 0.70
CA ASP A 467 -14.76 -17.91 0.30
C ASP A 467 -14.96 -16.88 1.41
N CYS A 468 -15.08 -15.63 1.05
CA CYS A 468 -15.12 -14.55 2.05
C CYS A 468 -16.08 -13.45 1.63
N TRP A 469 -16.88 -12.97 2.58
CA TRP A 469 -17.67 -11.76 2.35
C TRP A 469 -17.18 -10.60 3.23
N LYS A 470 -17.35 -9.38 2.72
CA LYS A 470 -17.08 -8.13 3.40
C LYS A 470 -18.30 -7.22 3.28
N ALA A 471 -18.68 -6.57 4.35
CA ALA A 471 -19.69 -5.51 4.35
C ALA A 471 -19.15 -4.30 5.10
N GLY A 472 -19.42 -3.12 4.59
CA GLY A 472 -18.99 -1.87 5.20
C GLY A 472 -20.03 -0.79 5.08
N ALA A 473 -20.01 0.13 6.04
CA ALA A 473 -20.83 1.33 6.03
C ALA A 473 -20.06 2.51 6.62
N GLY A 474 -20.44 3.71 6.24
CA GLY A 474 -19.83 4.93 6.78
C GLY A 474 -20.73 6.13 6.63
N ILE A 475 -20.45 7.12 7.46
CA ILE A 475 -21.07 8.45 7.39
C ILE A 475 -19.99 9.51 7.55
N ASN A 476 -20.06 10.57 6.76
CA ASN A 476 -19.19 11.73 6.86
C ASN A 476 -20.07 12.98 6.89
N VAL A 477 -19.87 13.83 7.88
CA VAL A 477 -20.62 15.09 8.05
C VAL A 477 -19.63 16.24 7.90
N GLY A 478 -19.87 17.10 6.90
CA GLY A 478 -19.04 18.25 6.57
C GLY A 478 -19.74 19.56 6.90
N PHE A 479 -19.03 20.45 7.59
CA PHE A 479 -19.50 21.76 8.03
C PHE A 479 -18.70 22.86 7.35
N PRO A 480 -19.31 23.87 6.73
CA PRO A 480 -18.59 25.00 6.15
C PRO A 480 -17.99 25.85 7.28
N LEU A 481 -16.75 26.31 7.10
CA LEU A 481 -16.08 27.24 8.02
C LEU A 481 -15.91 28.64 7.41
N GLY A 482 -16.34 28.82 6.18
CA GLY A 482 -16.22 30.07 5.41
C GLY A 482 -15.27 29.93 4.22
N GLY A 483 -15.54 30.70 3.15
CA GLY A 483 -14.85 30.54 1.88
C GLY A 483 -15.01 29.15 1.29
N ARG A 484 -13.90 28.53 0.91
CA ARG A 484 -13.89 27.15 0.40
C ARG A 484 -13.70 26.09 1.51
N THR A 485 -13.39 26.50 2.74
CA THR A 485 -13.01 25.60 3.82
C THR A 485 -14.20 24.87 4.42
N ALA A 486 -14.07 23.55 4.59
CA ALA A 486 -14.98 22.73 5.40
C ALA A 486 -14.19 21.95 6.47
N MET A 487 -14.82 21.77 7.62
CA MET A 487 -14.44 20.75 8.60
C MET A 487 -15.34 19.52 8.41
N PHE A 488 -14.80 18.33 8.56
CA PHE A 488 -15.61 17.11 8.49
C PHE A 488 -15.30 16.14 9.62
N CYS A 489 -16.30 15.31 9.94
CA CYS A 489 -16.17 14.17 10.84
C CYS A 489 -16.72 12.93 10.14
N ALA A 490 -15.92 11.88 10.04
CA ALA A 490 -16.29 10.63 9.40
C ALA A 490 -16.18 9.46 10.36
N LEU A 491 -17.16 8.57 10.31
CA LEU A 491 -17.16 7.26 10.99
C LEU A 491 -17.39 6.18 9.94
N GLU A 492 -16.46 5.22 9.88
CA GLU A 492 -16.53 4.10 8.95
C GLU A 492 -16.34 2.79 9.68
N GLY A 493 -16.95 1.74 9.18
CA GLY A 493 -16.80 0.39 9.69
C GLY A 493 -16.86 -0.66 8.60
N ASP A 494 -16.02 -1.70 8.72
CA ASP A 494 -16.03 -2.88 7.86
C ASP A 494 -16.08 -4.14 8.71
N TYR A 495 -16.81 -5.12 8.24
CA TYR A 495 -16.82 -6.47 8.76
C TYR A 495 -16.44 -7.45 7.65
N LEU A 496 -15.46 -8.32 7.94
CA LEU A 496 -14.95 -9.33 7.02
C LEU A 496 -15.09 -10.70 7.69
N LYS A 497 -15.65 -11.66 6.96
CA LYS A 497 -15.88 -13.03 7.42
C LYS A 497 -15.55 -14.05 6.33
N PRO A 498 -14.42 -14.78 6.45
CA PRO A 498 -14.22 -16.00 5.67
C PRO A 498 -15.27 -17.05 6.03
N LEU A 499 -15.79 -17.74 5.04
CA LEU A 499 -16.70 -18.86 5.23
C LEU A 499 -15.88 -20.11 5.61
N ASN A 500 -16.47 -20.97 6.42
CA ASN A 500 -15.86 -22.23 6.88
C ASN A 500 -14.57 -22.07 7.72
N LEU A 501 -14.25 -20.85 8.15
CA LEU A 501 -13.15 -20.60 9.08
C LEU A 501 -13.67 -19.86 10.32
N ASP A 502 -13.12 -20.19 11.48
CA ASP A 502 -13.36 -19.42 12.72
C ASP A 502 -12.48 -18.16 12.76
N SER A 503 -12.56 -17.38 11.69
CA SER A 503 -11.84 -16.14 11.49
C SER A 503 -12.82 -15.03 11.13
N LYS A 504 -12.59 -13.83 11.65
CA LYS A 504 -13.36 -12.63 11.34
C LYS A 504 -12.53 -11.39 11.61
N ARG A 505 -12.87 -10.29 10.96
CA ARG A 505 -12.26 -8.98 11.23
C ARG A 505 -13.30 -7.89 11.25
N LEU A 506 -13.25 -7.06 12.28
CA LEU A 506 -13.98 -5.81 12.38
C LEU A 506 -12.96 -4.67 12.30
N LEU A 507 -13.20 -3.73 11.41
CA LEU A 507 -12.43 -2.49 11.30
C LEU A 507 -13.37 -1.33 11.58
N GLY A 508 -12.89 -0.32 12.31
CA GLY A 508 -13.62 0.91 12.56
C GLY A 508 -12.65 2.09 12.50
N THR A 509 -13.06 3.19 11.89
CA THR A 509 -12.23 4.41 11.80
C THR A 509 -13.09 5.62 12.11
N LEU A 510 -12.60 6.47 13.01
CA LEU A 510 -13.10 7.81 13.26
C LEU A 510 -12.08 8.80 12.69
N THR A 511 -12.54 9.71 11.82
CA THR A 511 -11.69 10.73 11.21
C THR A 511 -12.28 12.11 11.41
N ILE A 512 -11.45 13.07 11.78
CA ILE A 512 -11.79 14.49 11.81
C ILE A 512 -10.80 15.18 10.87
N GLY A 513 -11.30 16.08 10.02
CA GLY A 513 -10.44 16.73 9.06
C GLY A 513 -10.98 18.05 8.52
N PHE A 514 -10.19 18.64 7.64
CA PHE A 514 -10.46 19.90 6.97
C PHE A 514 -10.16 19.74 5.49
N THR A 515 -10.98 20.38 4.67
CA THR A 515 -10.77 20.55 3.23
C THR A 515 -10.81 22.04 2.89
N PHE A 516 -9.98 22.51 1.97
CA PHE A 516 -9.86 23.92 1.61
C PHE A 516 -9.18 24.16 0.27
#